data_e2ad57336c634032638a9035c6dbb534
#
_entry.id   e2ad57336c634032638a9035c6dbb534
#
_cell.length_a   1.000
_cell.length_b   1.000
_cell.length_c   1.000
_cell.angle_alpha   90.00
_cell.angle_beta   90.00
_cell.angle_gamma   90.00
#
_symmetry.space_group_name_H-M   'P 1'
#
loop_
_entity.id
_entity.type
_entity.pdbx_description
1 polymer ?
#
loop_
_entity_poly.entity_id
_entity_poly.type
_entity_poly.pdbx_seq_one_letter_code
_entity_poly.pdbx_strand_id
1 'polypeptide(L)'
;MSEIRVTSVVGENGGARVGLTTGLTVGPLTGTTGIGATITHHGHAQFAGVCTATSFSGSGANLTGISVGTEVYDTWIYTATTNVYAAGNYLTSNWSRFGDNIGSAMTQSSGVFSFPSTGFYRVTFTCNFFERNSPDNIAYIYIQTTTDNNATAYVTRVASLQNITDRSGDTYTTCHAHCLFDVTNTTTHKVRFFCGSDDSGDLRIAGAPTYQQVYATFQKMANT
;
A
#
# COMPACT_ATOMS: atom_id res chain seq x y z
N MET A 1 -30.45 49.91 -8.36
CA MET A 1 -29.58 48.88 -8.96
C MET A 1 -29.90 48.82 -10.45
N SER A 2 -28.91 48.92 -11.33
CA SER A 2 -29.13 48.78 -12.77
C SER A 2 -28.94 47.32 -13.14
N GLU A 3 -29.90 46.74 -13.84
CA GLU A 3 -29.87 45.36 -14.32
C GLU A 3 -29.88 45.38 -15.86
N ILE A 4 -28.99 44.54 -16.45
CA ILE A 4 -28.97 44.30 -17.88
C ILE A 4 -29.49 42.88 -18.13
N ARG A 5 -30.64 42.74 -18.78
CA ARG A 5 -31.22 41.47 -19.19
C ARG A 5 -30.98 41.24 -20.67
N VAL A 6 -30.13 40.28 -21.00
CA VAL A 6 -29.80 39.92 -22.38
C VAL A 6 -29.85 38.42 -22.57
N THR A 7 -30.23 37.96 -23.76
CA THR A 7 -30.22 36.56 -24.15
C THR A 7 -28.82 36.09 -24.51
N SER A 8 -27.94 36.98 -24.91
CA SER A 8 -26.52 36.69 -25.16
C SER A 8 -25.69 37.96 -25.04
N VAL A 9 -24.41 37.78 -24.66
CA VAL A 9 -23.39 38.83 -24.67
C VAL A 9 -22.31 38.39 -25.66
N VAL A 10 -22.13 39.15 -26.72
CA VAL A 10 -21.10 38.91 -27.76
C VAL A 10 -20.15 40.12 -27.82
N GLY A 11 -18.87 39.82 -28.13
CA GLY A 11 -17.90 40.91 -28.33
C GLY A 11 -18.20 41.69 -29.59
N GLU A 12 -17.84 42.98 -29.58
CA GLU A 12 -17.87 43.83 -30.75
C GLU A 12 -17.06 43.22 -31.91
N ASN A 13 -17.56 43.26 -33.13
CA ASN A 13 -16.96 42.64 -34.32
C ASN A 13 -16.96 41.12 -34.40
N GLY A 14 -17.97 40.45 -33.82
CA GLY A 14 -18.29 39.05 -34.10
C GLY A 14 -17.28 37.98 -33.68
N GLY A 15 -16.17 38.33 -33.05
CA GLY A 15 -15.11 37.42 -32.61
C GLY A 15 -14.29 37.96 -31.45
N ALA A 16 -14.55 39.18 -31.02
CA ALA A 16 -13.85 39.78 -29.87
C ALA A 16 -14.32 39.16 -28.55
N ARG A 17 -13.41 38.98 -27.64
CA ARG A 17 -13.72 38.50 -26.29
C ARG A 17 -14.48 39.58 -25.51
N VAL A 18 -15.49 39.17 -24.77
CA VAL A 18 -16.14 40.06 -23.80
C VAL A 18 -15.19 40.19 -22.60
N GLY A 19 -14.72 41.42 -22.38
CA GLY A 19 -13.86 41.72 -21.22
C GLY A 19 -14.70 42.06 -19.99
N LEU A 20 -14.49 41.37 -18.90
CA LEU A 20 -15.04 41.66 -17.57
C LEU A 20 -13.90 42.16 -16.68
N THR A 21 -13.86 43.48 -16.44
CA THR A 21 -12.74 44.11 -15.70
C THR A 21 -12.71 43.76 -14.21
N THR A 22 -13.85 43.35 -13.64
CA THR A 22 -13.98 43.01 -12.21
C THR A 22 -14.19 41.51 -11.97
N GLY A 23 -14.25 40.69 -13.04
CA GLY A 23 -14.51 39.26 -12.95
C GLY A 23 -15.96 38.89 -13.26
N LEU A 24 -16.25 37.59 -13.21
CA LEU A 24 -17.57 37.02 -13.46
C LEU A 24 -18.01 36.22 -12.24
N THR A 25 -19.21 36.49 -11.74
CA THR A 25 -19.87 35.70 -10.71
C THR A 25 -21.13 35.05 -11.30
N VAL A 26 -21.23 33.73 -11.14
CA VAL A 26 -22.41 32.95 -11.56
C VAL A 26 -23.10 32.44 -10.33
N GLY A 27 -24.34 32.85 -10.11
CA GLY A 27 -25.13 32.46 -8.94
C GLY A 27 -26.44 33.23 -8.84
N PRO A 28 -27.31 32.91 -7.90
CA PRO A 28 -28.56 33.63 -7.71
C PRO A 28 -28.29 35.05 -7.25
N LEU A 29 -29.04 35.99 -7.81
CA LEU A 29 -28.95 37.44 -7.52
C LEU A 29 -29.41 37.82 -6.11
N THR A 30 -30.20 36.96 -5.44
CA THR A 30 -30.74 37.18 -4.11
C THR A 30 -30.86 35.88 -3.37
N GLY A 31 -30.49 35.89 -2.09
CA GLY A 31 -30.65 34.74 -1.18
C GLY A 31 -29.36 34.18 -0.61
N THR A 32 -29.49 33.35 0.39
CA THR A 32 -28.42 32.71 1.17
C THR A 32 -27.82 31.47 0.49
N THR A 33 -28.23 31.15 -0.73
CA THR A 33 -27.64 30.06 -1.50
C THR A 33 -26.35 30.53 -2.17
N GLY A 34 -25.27 29.80 -1.95
CA GLY A 34 -23.92 30.17 -2.35
C GLY A 34 -23.76 30.47 -3.85
N ILE A 35 -22.78 31.30 -4.16
CA ILE A 35 -22.32 31.60 -5.52
C ILE A 35 -21.77 30.29 -6.13
N GLY A 36 -22.32 29.88 -7.28
CA GLY A 36 -21.94 28.64 -7.95
C GLY A 36 -20.53 28.66 -8.55
N ALA A 37 -20.11 29.84 -9.08
CA ALA A 37 -18.77 30.05 -9.60
C ALA A 37 -18.37 31.50 -9.56
N THR A 38 -17.11 31.81 -9.35
CA THR A 38 -16.51 33.13 -9.46
C THR A 38 -15.20 33.05 -10.25
N ILE A 39 -15.03 33.92 -11.23
CA ILE A 39 -13.76 34.13 -11.93
C ILE A 39 -13.33 35.57 -11.63
N THR A 40 -12.19 35.72 -10.95
CA THR A 40 -11.66 37.03 -10.58
C THR A 40 -10.89 37.65 -11.75
N HIS A 41 -10.66 38.98 -11.72
CA HIS A 41 -9.85 39.68 -12.71
C HIS A 41 -8.37 39.22 -12.72
N HIS A 42 -7.88 38.58 -11.69
CA HIS A 42 -6.56 37.93 -11.62
C HIS A 42 -6.55 36.53 -12.23
N GLY A 43 -7.67 36.04 -12.79
CA GLY A 43 -7.76 34.70 -13.40
C GLY A 43 -7.98 33.56 -12.44
N HIS A 44 -8.27 33.81 -11.16
CA HIS A 44 -8.67 32.77 -10.25
C HIS A 44 -10.10 32.32 -10.49
N ALA A 45 -10.35 31.02 -10.60
CA ALA A 45 -11.68 30.43 -10.66
C ALA A 45 -12.01 29.71 -9.36
N GLN A 46 -13.14 30.03 -8.74
CA GLN A 46 -13.66 29.38 -7.55
C GLN A 46 -15.00 28.74 -7.86
N PHE A 47 -15.17 27.47 -7.56
CA PHE A 47 -16.40 26.71 -7.74
C PHE A 47 -16.92 26.25 -6.38
N ALA A 48 -18.21 26.46 -6.11
CA ALA A 48 -18.84 26.00 -4.86
C ALA A 48 -19.21 24.51 -4.88
N GLY A 49 -18.97 23.82 -5.99
CA GLY A 49 -19.29 22.41 -6.20
C GLY A 49 -18.23 21.70 -7.03
N VAL A 50 -18.66 20.69 -7.78
CA VAL A 50 -17.77 19.89 -8.63
C VAL A 50 -17.38 20.66 -9.90
N CYS A 51 -16.07 20.73 -10.15
CA CYS A 51 -15.52 21.16 -11.44
C CYS A 51 -15.15 19.93 -12.26
N THR A 52 -15.86 19.67 -13.36
CA THR A 52 -15.57 18.55 -14.26
C THR A 52 -14.82 19.07 -15.49
N ALA A 53 -13.67 18.51 -15.77
CA ALA A 53 -12.88 18.78 -16.96
C ALA A 53 -12.26 17.48 -17.48
N THR A 54 -11.99 17.41 -18.79
CA THR A 54 -11.30 16.27 -19.43
C THR A 54 -9.83 16.18 -18.97
N SER A 55 -9.23 17.33 -18.61
CA SER A 55 -7.89 17.39 -18.06
C SER A 55 -7.68 18.70 -17.30
N PHE A 56 -6.80 18.67 -16.31
CA PHE A 56 -6.23 19.82 -15.63
C PHE A 56 -4.74 19.86 -15.90
N SER A 57 -4.22 21.02 -16.33
CA SER A 57 -2.77 21.22 -16.56
C SER A 57 -2.24 22.24 -15.56
N GLY A 58 -1.18 21.90 -14.86
CA GLY A 58 -0.56 22.75 -13.85
C GLY A 58 0.05 21.96 -12.70
N SER A 59 0.58 22.69 -11.70
CA SER A 59 1.07 22.06 -10.47
C SER A 59 -0.09 21.54 -9.62
N GLY A 60 -0.04 20.27 -9.24
CA GLY A 60 -0.98 19.66 -8.28
C GLY A 60 -0.64 19.92 -6.81
N ALA A 61 0.39 20.71 -6.50
CA ALA A 61 0.93 20.82 -5.14
C ALA A 61 -0.06 21.30 -4.07
N ASN A 62 -1.09 22.05 -4.48
CA ASN A 62 -2.14 22.57 -3.60
C ASN A 62 -3.47 21.80 -3.69
N LEU A 63 -3.52 20.71 -4.45
CA LEU A 63 -4.70 19.86 -4.50
C LEU A 63 -4.72 18.95 -3.29
N THR A 64 -5.80 19.00 -2.49
CA THR A 64 -6.03 18.12 -1.36
C THR A 64 -6.94 16.95 -1.75
N GLY A 65 -6.76 15.79 -1.12
CA GLY A 65 -7.57 14.60 -1.42
C GLY A 65 -7.11 13.83 -2.66
N ILE A 66 -6.01 14.25 -3.31
CA ILE A 66 -5.36 13.45 -4.36
C ILE A 66 -4.33 12.56 -3.68
N SER A 67 -4.57 11.26 -3.73
CA SER A 67 -3.58 10.27 -3.34
C SER A 67 -2.56 10.12 -4.48
N VAL A 68 -1.41 10.78 -4.34
CA VAL A 68 -0.28 10.64 -5.25
C VAL A 68 0.86 9.96 -4.48
N GLY A 69 1.14 8.72 -4.83
CA GLY A 69 2.24 7.95 -4.23
C GLY A 69 1.78 6.79 -3.34
N THR A 70 2.72 6.25 -2.59
CA THR A 70 2.48 5.14 -1.66
C THR A 70 1.71 5.64 -0.43
N GLU A 71 0.46 5.18 -0.26
CA GLU A 71 -0.37 5.55 0.90
C GLU A 71 0.01 4.80 2.17
N VAL A 72 0.49 3.56 2.00
CA VAL A 72 0.96 2.70 3.09
C VAL A 72 2.22 1.99 2.64
N TYR A 73 3.26 2.11 3.44
CA TYR A 73 4.46 1.30 3.36
C TYR A 73 4.91 0.97 4.77
N ASP A 74 5.06 -0.31 5.08
CA ASP A 74 5.47 -0.76 6.41
C ASP A 74 6.42 -1.95 6.28
N THR A 75 7.46 -1.97 7.10
CA THR A 75 8.46 -3.04 7.12
C THR A 75 8.52 -3.67 8.50
N TRP A 76 8.51 -4.99 8.53
CA TRP A 76 8.63 -5.80 9.73
C TRP A 76 9.79 -6.78 9.59
N ILE A 77 10.64 -6.84 10.61
CA ILE A 77 11.75 -7.79 10.67
C ILE A 77 11.43 -8.91 11.67
N TYR A 78 11.96 -10.09 11.37
CA TYR A 78 11.98 -11.21 12.29
C TYR A 78 13.29 -11.19 13.08
N THR A 79 13.21 -11.07 14.40
CA THR A 79 14.35 -10.68 15.24
C THR A 79 15.12 -11.85 15.85
N ALA A 80 14.63 -13.08 15.70
CA ALA A 80 15.22 -14.24 16.35
C ALA A 80 15.75 -15.28 15.35
N THR A 81 16.83 -15.93 15.70
CA THR A 81 17.21 -17.19 15.04
C THR A 81 16.32 -18.32 15.54
N THR A 82 15.69 -19.04 14.62
CA THR A 82 14.71 -20.08 14.92
C THR A 82 14.97 -21.32 14.09
N ASN A 83 14.93 -22.51 14.70
CA ASN A 83 15.03 -23.77 13.96
C ASN A 83 13.80 -23.95 13.05
N VAL A 84 14.03 -24.47 11.87
CA VAL A 84 13.00 -24.89 10.93
C VAL A 84 12.86 -26.41 11.03
N TYR A 85 11.62 -26.88 11.12
CA TYR A 85 11.33 -28.32 11.17
C TYR A 85 10.76 -28.80 9.84
N ALA A 86 10.87 -30.10 9.54
CA ALA A 86 10.32 -30.69 8.33
C ALA A 86 8.81 -30.39 8.13
N ALA A 87 8.04 -30.30 9.23
CA ALA A 87 6.65 -29.89 9.19
C ALA A 87 6.44 -28.39 8.88
N GLY A 88 7.55 -27.62 8.88
CA GLY A 88 7.54 -26.16 8.74
C GLY A 88 6.98 -25.42 9.95
N ASN A 89 7.21 -24.12 9.98
CA ASN A 89 6.83 -23.24 11.08
C ASN A 89 6.06 -22.00 10.57
N TYR A 90 4.95 -21.69 11.24
CA TYR A 90 4.39 -20.35 11.16
C TYR A 90 5.22 -19.41 12.05
N LEU A 91 5.53 -18.22 11.53
CA LEU A 91 6.30 -17.22 12.26
C LEU A 91 5.36 -16.41 13.18
N THR A 92 5.01 -17.02 14.32
CA THR A 92 3.97 -16.50 15.23
C THR A 92 4.46 -15.46 16.23
N SER A 93 5.79 -15.34 16.42
CA SER A 93 6.42 -14.45 17.42
C SER A 93 7.64 -13.76 16.80
N ASN A 94 8.35 -12.95 17.60
CA ASN A 94 9.60 -12.28 17.22
C ASN A 94 9.52 -11.32 16.03
N TRP A 95 8.35 -10.81 15.72
CA TRP A 95 8.17 -9.74 14.74
C TRP A 95 8.30 -8.37 15.39
N SER A 96 9.09 -7.48 14.81
CA SER A 96 9.25 -6.09 15.21
C SER A 96 9.18 -5.18 13.98
N ARG A 97 8.52 -4.03 14.12
CA ARG A 97 8.55 -3.03 13.06
C ARG A 97 9.96 -2.47 12.89
N PHE A 98 10.37 -2.24 11.66
CA PHE A 98 11.69 -1.77 11.32
C PHE A 98 11.65 -0.48 10.52
N GLY A 99 12.28 0.57 11.08
CA GLY A 99 12.30 1.88 10.46
C GLY A 99 10.98 2.64 10.52
N ASP A 100 10.90 3.68 9.70
CA ASP A 100 9.69 4.50 9.56
C ASP A 100 8.69 3.83 8.62
N ASN A 101 7.41 4.07 8.87
CA ASN A 101 6.33 3.69 7.97
C ASN A 101 5.76 4.92 7.25
N ILE A 102 5.17 4.71 6.08
CA ILE A 102 4.37 5.71 5.38
C ILE A 102 2.90 5.44 5.68
N GLY A 103 2.17 6.46 6.08
CA GLY A 103 0.74 6.37 6.37
C GLY A 103 0.43 5.53 7.61
N SER A 104 -0.75 4.92 7.61
CA SER A 104 -1.19 4.06 8.73
C SER A 104 -0.49 2.72 8.69
N ALA A 105 0.07 2.31 9.82
CA ALA A 105 0.89 1.12 9.94
C ALA A 105 0.07 -0.18 10.00
N MET A 106 0.67 -1.29 9.54
CA MET A 106 0.17 -2.64 9.81
C MET A 106 0.15 -2.93 11.31
N THR A 107 -0.72 -3.80 11.74
CA THR A 107 -0.68 -4.39 13.09
C THR A 107 -0.49 -5.90 13.00
N GLN A 108 0.11 -6.50 14.02
CA GLN A 108 0.24 -7.94 14.07
C GLN A 108 -0.09 -8.50 15.47
N SER A 109 -0.60 -9.73 15.49
CA SER A 109 -0.81 -10.52 16.70
C SER A 109 -0.53 -11.98 16.38
N SER A 110 0.36 -12.60 17.12
CA SER A 110 0.76 -14.01 16.92
C SER A 110 1.16 -14.32 15.47
N GLY A 111 1.89 -13.40 14.81
CA GLY A 111 2.35 -13.55 13.43
C GLY A 111 1.27 -13.37 12.35
N VAL A 112 0.06 -13.02 12.73
CA VAL A 112 -1.02 -12.66 11.82
C VAL A 112 -1.05 -11.13 11.66
N PHE A 113 -0.89 -10.66 10.44
CA PHE A 113 -0.86 -9.24 10.10
C PHE A 113 -2.23 -8.75 9.62
N SER A 114 -2.63 -7.58 10.10
CA SER A 114 -3.86 -6.88 9.75
C SER A 114 -3.57 -5.59 9.02
N PHE A 115 -4.35 -5.31 7.98
CA PHE A 115 -4.21 -4.16 7.12
C PHE A 115 -4.90 -2.92 7.72
N PRO A 116 -4.29 -1.72 7.60
CA PRO A 116 -4.86 -0.49 8.16
C PRO A 116 -6.04 0.08 7.34
N SER A 117 -6.11 -0.25 6.06
CA SER A 117 -7.16 0.22 5.13
C SER A 117 -7.43 -0.81 4.04
N THR A 118 -8.55 -0.67 3.35
CA THR A 118 -8.84 -1.45 2.13
C THR A 118 -7.97 -0.98 0.97
N GLY A 119 -7.76 -1.84 -0.03
CA GLY A 119 -6.95 -1.57 -1.21
C GLY A 119 -6.13 -2.75 -1.68
N PHE A 120 -5.44 -2.57 -2.78
CA PHE A 120 -4.50 -3.56 -3.32
C PHE A 120 -3.14 -3.40 -2.67
N TYR A 121 -2.70 -4.45 -1.98
CA TYR A 121 -1.40 -4.47 -1.29
C TYR A 121 -0.43 -5.42 -1.98
N ARG A 122 0.77 -4.93 -2.25
CA ARG A 122 1.92 -5.78 -2.51
C ARG A 122 2.47 -6.22 -1.16
N VAL A 123 2.41 -7.53 -0.90
CA VAL A 123 3.00 -8.18 0.26
C VAL A 123 4.27 -8.89 -0.20
N THR A 124 5.40 -8.57 0.42
CA THR A 124 6.69 -9.19 0.13
C THR A 124 7.20 -9.91 1.37
N PHE A 125 7.81 -11.06 1.20
CA PHE A 125 8.47 -11.78 2.27
C PHE A 125 9.83 -12.28 1.79
N THR A 126 10.87 -11.97 2.55
CA THR A 126 12.23 -12.44 2.35
C THR A 126 12.69 -13.18 3.61
N CYS A 127 13.23 -14.37 3.44
CA CYS A 127 13.76 -15.15 4.53
C CYS A 127 15.13 -15.68 4.17
N ASN A 128 16.12 -15.32 4.97
CA ASN A 128 17.44 -15.92 4.92
C ASN A 128 17.48 -17.12 5.85
N PHE A 129 17.98 -18.23 5.32
CA PHE A 129 18.20 -19.45 6.03
C PHE A 129 19.70 -19.73 6.13
N PHE A 130 20.10 -20.44 7.18
CA PHE A 130 21.41 -21.06 7.28
C PHE A 130 21.31 -22.44 7.87
N GLU A 131 22.27 -23.26 7.52
CA GLU A 131 22.39 -24.65 7.93
C GLU A 131 23.75 -24.87 8.59
N ARG A 132 23.79 -25.78 9.56
CA ARG A 132 25.01 -26.23 10.22
C ARG A 132 25.13 -27.76 10.22
N ASN A 133 26.00 -28.27 9.35
CA ASN A 133 26.41 -29.68 9.36
C ASN A 133 25.26 -30.72 9.27
N SER A 134 24.19 -30.39 8.55
CA SER A 134 23.06 -31.31 8.38
C SER A 134 22.54 -31.23 6.95
N PRO A 135 22.13 -32.33 6.33
CA PRO A 135 21.75 -32.37 4.91
C PRO A 135 20.31 -31.93 4.71
N ASP A 136 20.00 -30.66 4.90
CA ASP A 136 18.77 -30.08 4.34
C ASP A 136 19.00 -29.74 2.87
N ASN A 137 18.10 -30.15 1.99
CA ASN A 137 18.26 -29.91 0.55
C ASN A 137 17.43 -28.72 0.07
N ILE A 138 16.32 -28.42 0.73
CA ILE A 138 15.37 -27.40 0.31
C ILE A 138 14.94 -26.55 1.51
N ALA A 139 15.11 -25.23 1.37
CA ALA A 139 14.45 -24.24 2.21
C ALA A 139 13.29 -23.62 1.43
N TYR A 140 12.15 -23.41 2.07
CA TYR A 140 11.01 -22.80 1.41
C TYR A 140 10.21 -21.85 2.31
N ILE A 141 9.52 -20.91 1.65
CA ILE A 141 8.63 -19.97 2.31
C ILE A 141 7.27 -19.93 1.62
N TYR A 142 6.22 -19.59 2.40
CA TYR A 142 4.90 -19.29 1.88
C TYR A 142 4.41 -17.94 2.39
N ILE A 143 3.75 -17.19 1.51
CA ILE A 143 2.83 -16.11 1.89
C ILE A 143 1.43 -16.69 1.85
N GLN A 144 0.74 -16.66 2.98
CA GLN A 144 -0.64 -17.17 3.09
C GLN A 144 -1.58 -16.04 3.49
N THR A 145 -2.73 -15.97 2.84
CA THR A 145 -3.78 -14.98 3.11
C THR A 145 -5.11 -15.65 3.40
N THR A 146 -5.95 -14.96 4.17
CA THR A 146 -7.36 -15.31 4.34
C THR A 146 -8.25 -14.10 4.08
N THR A 147 -9.51 -14.34 3.72
CA THR A 147 -10.54 -13.32 3.52
C THR A 147 -11.67 -13.39 4.55
N ASP A 148 -11.65 -14.36 5.46
CA ASP A 148 -12.69 -14.59 6.47
C ASP A 148 -12.17 -14.58 7.92
N ASN A 149 -10.87 -14.30 8.12
CA ASN A 149 -10.17 -14.34 9.42
C ASN A 149 -10.25 -15.71 10.14
N ASN A 150 -10.55 -16.77 9.42
CA ASN A 150 -10.58 -18.13 9.99
C ASN A 150 -9.18 -18.74 9.98
N ALA A 151 -8.71 -19.26 11.10
CA ALA A 151 -7.40 -19.88 11.25
C ALA A 151 -7.15 -21.06 10.28
N THR A 152 -8.21 -21.73 9.82
CA THR A 152 -8.14 -22.87 8.90
C THR A 152 -8.33 -22.49 7.41
N ALA A 153 -8.75 -21.26 7.12
CA ALA A 153 -9.07 -20.80 5.77
C ALA A 153 -7.93 -19.99 5.10
N TYR A 154 -6.71 -20.13 5.57
CA TYR A 154 -5.57 -19.53 4.90
C TYR A 154 -5.20 -20.29 3.63
N VAL A 155 -5.05 -19.53 2.55
CA VAL A 155 -4.64 -20.06 1.23
C VAL A 155 -3.21 -19.60 0.96
N THR A 156 -2.34 -20.51 0.52
CA THR A 156 -1.01 -20.17 0.02
C THR A 156 -1.15 -19.40 -1.29
N ARG A 157 -0.72 -18.14 -1.30
CA ARG A 157 -0.74 -17.29 -2.49
C ARG A 157 0.50 -17.45 -3.34
N VAL A 158 1.63 -17.63 -2.69
CA VAL A 158 2.91 -17.81 -3.36
C VAL A 158 3.83 -18.65 -2.48
N ALA A 159 4.65 -19.45 -3.15
CA ALA A 159 5.75 -20.20 -2.57
C ALA A 159 7.07 -19.79 -3.23
N SER A 160 8.15 -19.82 -2.47
CA SER A 160 9.52 -19.74 -2.99
C SER A 160 10.34 -20.86 -2.36
N LEU A 161 11.04 -21.60 -3.20
CA LEU A 161 11.87 -22.73 -2.80
C LEU A 161 13.29 -22.46 -3.29
N GLN A 162 14.26 -22.80 -2.44
CA GLN A 162 15.69 -22.69 -2.76
C GLN A 162 16.42 -23.93 -2.26
N ASN A 163 17.39 -24.37 -3.06
CA ASN A 163 18.31 -25.40 -2.59
C ASN A 163 19.29 -24.79 -1.59
N ILE A 164 19.64 -25.57 -0.58
CA ILE A 164 20.75 -25.30 0.30
C ILE A 164 21.75 -26.45 0.15
N THR A 165 23.03 -26.15 0.02
CA THR A 165 24.06 -27.16 -0.24
C THR A 165 24.67 -27.58 1.08
N ASP A 166 24.63 -28.90 1.35
CA ASP A 166 25.38 -29.49 2.47
C ASP A 166 26.88 -29.26 2.26
N ARG A 167 27.51 -28.61 3.26
CA ARG A 167 28.96 -28.41 3.35
C ARG A 167 29.39 -28.46 4.79
N SER A 168 30.66 -28.79 5.03
CA SER A 168 31.23 -28.60 6.37
C SER A 168 31.32 -27.10 6.68
N GLY A 169 30.51 -26.61 7.62
CA GLY A 169 30.40 -25.22 8.02
C GLY A 169 29.04 -24.61 7.67
N ASP A 170 28.85 -23.33 8.00
CA ASP A 170 27.58 -22.65 7.77
C ASP A 170 27.34 -22.41 6.27
N THR A 171 26.20 -22.83 5.76
CA THR A 171 25.73 -22.56 4.41
C THR A 171 24.46 -21.72 4.46
N TYR A 172 24.34 -20.77 3.55
CA TYR A 172 23.24 -19.81 3.54
C TYR A 172 22.45 -19.88 2.23
N THR A 173 21.13 -19.69 2.33
CA THR A 173 20.26 -19.49 1.17
C THR A 173 19.17 -18.46 1.49
N THR A 174 18.64 -17.83 0.44
CA THR A 174 17.59 -16.80 0.59
C THR A 174 16.38 -17.14 -0.25
N CYS A 175 15.23 -17.28 0.38
CA CYS A 175 13.95 -17.33 -0.29
C CYS A 175 13.32 -15.94 -0.34
N HIS A 176 12.74 -15.58 -1.48
CA HIS A 176 12.03 -14.34 -1.69
C HIS A 176 10.72 -14.59 -2.43
N ALA A 177 9.65 -14.02 -1.92
CA ALA A 177 8.32 -14.12 -2.52
C ALA A 177 7.56 -12.82 -2.39
N HIS A 178 6.65 -12.56 -3.33
CA HIS A 178 5.68 -11.47 -3.21
C HIS A 178 4.36 -11.85 -3.88
N CYS A 179 3.28 -11.26 -3.41
CA CYS A 179 1.97 -11.37 -4.04
C CYS A 179 1.25 -10.03 -3.99
N LEU A 180 0.28 -9.88 -4.89
CA LEU A 180 -0.73 -8.83 -4.81
C LEU A 180 -1.94 -9.39 -4.07
N PHE A 181 -2.46 -8.66 -3.09
CA PHE A 181 -3.61 -9.04 -2.30
C PHE A 181 -4.62 -7.90 -2.24
N ASP A 182 -5.83 -8.15 -2.73
CA ASP A 182 -6.95 -7.21 -2.63
C ASP A 182 -7.59 -7.32 -1.25
N VAL A 183 -7.49 -6.24 -0.47
CA VAL A 183 -8.03 -6.13 0.88
C VAL A 183 -9.33 -5.35 0.82
N THR A 184 -10.44 -6.05 0.70
CA THR A 184 -11.78 -5.44 0.66
C THR A 184 -12.40 -5.27 2.05
N ASN A 185 -11.84 -5.91 3.08
CA ASN A 185 -12.29 -5.81 4.46
C ASN A 185 -11.12 -6.00 5.44
N THR A 186 -10.78 -4.98 6.21
CA THR A 186 -9.65 -4.99 7.15
C THR A 186 -9.86 -5.90 8.37
N THR A 187 -11.11 -6.23 8.70
CA THR A 187 -11.42 -7.12 9.83
C THR A 187 -11.14 -8.58 9.46
N THR A 188 -11.46 -9.00 8.24
CA THR A 188 -11.41 -10.40 7.83
C THR A 188 -10.18 -10.74 6.99
N HIS A 189 -9.63 -9.78 6.24
CA HIS A 189 -8.47 -10.02 5.38
C HIS A 189 -7.18 -9.96 6.18
N LYS A 190 -6.45 -11.07 6.21
CA LYS A 190 -5.21 -11.24 6.99
C LYS A 190 -4.14 -11.93 6.16
N VAL A 191 -2.89 -11.74 6.60
CA VAL A 191 -1.73 -12.44 6.02
C VAL A 191 -0.84 -13.00 7.12
N ARG A 192 -0.21 -14.13 6.84
CA ARG A 192 0.80 -14.77 7.69
C ARG A 192 1.91 -15.39 6.84
N PHE A 193 3.03 -15.68 7.49
CA PHE A 193 4.21 -16.22 6.85
C PHE A 193 4.58 -17.58 7.42
N PHE A 194 5.06 -18.43 6.53
CA PHE A 194 5.46 -19.79 6.86
C PHE A 194 6.84 -20.08 6.26
N CYS A 195 7.65 -20.80 6.99
CA CYS A 195 8.96 -21.30 6.57
C CYS A 195 9.03 -22.80 6.80
N GLY A 196 9.68 -23.52 5.91
CA GLY A 196 9.83 -24.96 6.02
C GLY A 196 11.09 -25.47 5.33
N SER A 197 11.36 -26.75 5.55
CA SER A 197 12.42 -27.53 4.97
C SER A 197 11.88 -28.88 4.52
N ASP A 198 12.57 -29.60 3.66
CA ASP A 198 12.22 -30.96 3.24
C ASP A 198 12.73 -32.04 4.22
N ASP A 199 13.59 -31.67 5.16
CA ASP A 199 14.13 -32.55 6.15
C ASP A 199 14.05 -31.93 7.57
N SER A 200 14.34 -32.75 8.60
CA SER A 200 14.38 -32.35 10.00
C SER A 200 15.78 -31.96 10.48
N GLY A 201 16.60 -31.46 9.57
CA GLY A 201 17.98 -31.07 9.85
C GLY A 201 18.15 -29.83 10.72
N ASP A 202 19.30 -29.20 10.64
CA ASP A 202 19.67 -28.00 11.41
C ASP A 202 19.38 -26.70 10.67
N LEU A 203 18.43 -26.69 9.74
CA LEU A 203 18.04 -25.48 9.04
C LEU A 203 17.46 -24.46 10.01
N ARG A 204 17.95 -23.23 9.91
CA ARG A 204 17.56 -22.12 10.78
C ARG A 204 17.20 -20.88 9.98
N ILE A 205 16.22 -20.16 10.48
CA ILE A 205 15.92 -18.80 10.05
C ILE A 205 16.97 -17.88 10.66
N ALA A 206 17.64 -17.08 9.84
CA ALA A 206 18.66 -16.13 10.26
C ALA A 206 18.02 -14.78 10.66
N GLY A 207 17.22 -14.75 11.72
CA GLY A 207 16.61 -13.50 12.19
C GLY A 207 17.63 -12.55 12.81
N ALA A 208 17.41 -11.24 12.66
CA ALA A 208 18.28 -10.21 13.20
C ALA A 208 17.45 -9.04 13.79
N PRO A 209 17.83 -8.53 14.99
CA PRO A 209 17.05 -7.46 15.64
C PRO A 209 17.36 -6.06 15.12
N THR A 210 18.42 -5.85 14.34
CA THR A 210 18.94 -4.53 13.99
C THR A 210 19.06 -4.26 12.49
N TYR A 211 18.79 -5.25 11.64
CA TYR A 211 18.82 -5.11 10.19
C TYR A 211 17.89 -6.11 9.49
N GLN A 212 17.59 -5.85 8.23
CA GLN A 212 16.68 -6.64 7.41
C GLN A 212 17.39 -7.88 6.85
N GLN A 213 17.29 -8.99 7.56
CA GLN A 213 17.76 -10.30 7.11
C GLN A 213 16.58 -11.23 6.82
N VAL A 214 15.60 -11.24 7.70
CA VAL A 214 14.29 -11.87 7.51
C VAL A 214 13.25 -10.80 7.73
N TYR A 215 12.47 -10.48 6.69
CA TYR A 215 11.57 -9.34 6.75
C TYR A 215 10.36 -9.48 5.83
N ALA A 216 9.30 -8.79 6.20
CA ALA A 216 8.12 -8.60 5.38
C ALA A 216 7.88 -7.11 5.12
N THR A 217 7.47 -6.78 3.90
CA THR A 217 7.04 -5.43 3.54
C THR A 217 5.62 -5.43 3.01
N PHE A 218 4.91 -4.36 3.34
CA PHE A 218 3.53 -4.14 2.95
C PHE A 218 3.41 -2.79 2.28
N GLN A 219 3.03 -2.78 1.01
CA GLN A 219 2.90 -1.56 0.22
C GLN A 219 1.51 -1.49 -0.39
N LYS A 220 0.75 -0.44 -0.08
CA LYS A 220 -0.52 -0.18 -0.75
C LYS A 220 -0.25 0.41 -2.13
N MET A 221 -0.74 -0.27 -3.17
CA MET A 221 -0.52 0.07 -4.58
C MET A 221 -1.66 0.89 -5.16
N ALA A 222 -2.90 0.63 -4.72
CA ALA A 222 -4.11 1.27 -5.20
C ALA A 222 -5.26 1.13 -4.20
N ASN A 223 -6.31 1.91 -4.37
CA ASN A 223 -7.59 1.70 -3.70
C ASN A 223 -8.39 0.58 -4.39
N THR A 224 -9.28 -0.08 -3.65
CA THR A 224 -10.29 -1.03 -4.18
C THR A 224 -11.41 -0.28 -4.84
#